data_cd46c77887b01af82a2628441c688551
#
_entry.id   cd46c77887b01af82a2628441c688551
#
_cell.length_a   1.000
_cell.length_b   1.000
_cell.length_c   1.000
_cell.angle_alpha   90.00
_cell.angle_beta   90.00
_cell.angle_gamma   90.00
#
_symmetry.space_group_name_H-M   'P 1'
#
loop_
_entity.id
_entity.type
_entity.pdbx_description
1 polymer ?
#
loop_
_entity_poly.entity_id
_entity_poly.type
_entity_poly.pdbx_seq_one_letter_code
_entity_poly.pdbx_strand_id
1 'polypeptide(L)'
;MVTIRLSRGGAKKRPFYHLVATDKRSSRDGRYIERLGFYNPLAAKHEETLRVDAERMKHWLSNGAQPSERVQYLLKEHKVAL
;
A
#
# COMPACT_ATOMS: atom_id res chain seq x y z
N MET A 1 6.28 -3.97 15.75
CA MET A 1 6.80 -3.24 14.59
C MET A 1 5.73 -3.09 13.51
N VAL A 2 5.58 -1.90 12.98
CA VAL A 2 4.59 -1.64 11.92
C VAL A 2 5.26 -1.77 10.56
N THR A 3 4.59 -2.45 9.63
CA THR A 3 5.03 -2.54 8.25
C THR A 3 3.95 -1.94 7.35
N ILE A 4 4.37 -1.44 6.21
CA ILE A 4 3.46 -0.97 5.16
C ILE A 4 3.54 -1.97 4.04
N ARG A 5 2.40 -2.58 3.71
CA ARG A 5 2.36 -3.64 2.71
C ARG A 5 1.08 -3.60 1.89
N LEU A 6 1.05 -4.42 0.84
CA LEU A 6 -0.13 -4.57 0.01
C LEU A 6 -1.01 -5.68 0.55
N SER A 7 -2.31 -5.39 0.68
CA SER A 7 -3.31 -6.37 1.04
C SER A 7 -4.20 -6.59 -0.18
N ARG A 8 -4.34 -7.83 -0.61
CA ARG A 8 -5.10 -8.15 -1.81
C ARG A 8 -6.60 -8.05 -1.56
N GLY A 9 -7.29 -7.36 -2.47
CA GLY A 9 -8.74 -7.34 -2.53
C GLY A 9 -9.19 -7.59 -3.97
N GLY A 10 -10.46 -7.37 -4.25
CA GLY A 10 -11.01 -7.49 -5.58
C GLY A 10 -11.32 -8.92 -6.00
N ALA A 11 -11.71 -9.08 -7.28
CA ALA A 11 -12.11 -10.36 -7.83
C ALA A 11 -10.91 -11.25 -8.17
N LYS A 12 -11.15 -12.54 -8.31
CA LYS A 12 -10.12 -13.54 -8.59
C LYS A 12 -9.27 -13.22 -9.82
N LYS A 13 -9.89 -12.70 -10.87
CA LYS A 13 -9.20 -12.37 -12.13
C LYS A 13 -8.87 -10.89 -12.28
N ARG A 14 -9.24 -10.06 -11.29
CA ARG A 14 -8.96 -8.63 -11.30
C ARG A 14 -8.37 -8.25 -9.95
N PRO A 15 -7.08 -8.46 -9.77
CA PRO A 15 -6.44 -8.13 -8.51
C PRO A 15 -6.48 -6.62 -8.26
N PHE A 16 -6.74 -6.29 -7.01
CA PHE A 16 -6.74 -4.92 -6.53
C PHE A 16 -6.10 -4.96 -5.16
N TYR A 17 -5.20 -4.04 -4.90
CA TYR A 17 -4.44 -4.05 -3.65
C TYR A 17 -4.68 -2.76 -2.87
N HIS A 18 -4.74 -2.91 -1.56
CA HIS A 18 -4.75 -1.76 -0.67
C HIS A 18 -3.37 -1.63 -0.03
N LEU A 19 -2.87 -0.39 0.05
CA LEU A 19 -1.67 -0.11 0.83
C LEU A 19 -2.11 0.07 2.28
N VAL A 20 -1.58 -0.75 3.17
CA VAL A 20 -2.01 -0.74 4.57
C VAL A 20 -0.82 -0.71 5.52
N ALA A 21 -1.00 0.00 6.63
CA ALA A 21 -0.09 -0.07 7.76
C ALA A 21 -0.61 -1.15 8.69
N THR A 22 0.23 -2.10 9.04
CA THR A 22 -0.19 -3.26 9.83
C THR A 22 0.94 -3.73 10.74
N ASP A 23 0.59 -4.46 11.80
CA ASP A 23 1.57 -5.09 12.66
C ASP A 23 2.27 -6.20 11.86
N LYS A 24 3.60 -6.26 11.97
CA LYS A 24 4.41 -7.25 11.26
C LYS A 24 3.95 -8.69 11.55
N ARG A 25 3.40 -8.93 12.75
CA ARG A 25 2.96 -10.26 13.14
C ARG A 25 1.60 -10.65 12.63
N SER A 26 0.85 -9.70 12.05
CA SER A 26 -0.45 -9.99 11.49
C SER A 26 -0.31 -10.80 10.21
N SER A 27 -1.25 -11.71 9.97
CA SER A 27 -1.27 -12.49 8.75
C SER A 27 -1.57 -11.57 7.56
N ARG A 28 -1.25 -12.06 6.37
CA ARG A 28 -1.44 -11.32 5.12
C ARG A 28 -2.85 -10.77 4.94
N ASP A 29 -3.87 -11.53 5.34
CA ASP A 29 -5.27 -11.14 5.23
C ASP A 29 -5.85 -10.74 6.58
N GLY A 30 -4.98 -10.49 7.57
CA GLY A 30 -5.39 -10.10 8.90
C GLY A 30 -5.74 -8.62 9.01
N ARG A 31 -6.04 -8.22 10.22
CA ARG A 31 -6.39 -6.82 10.48
C ARG A 31 -5.23 -5.88 10.19
N TYR A 32 -5.55 -4.74 9.65
CA TYR A 32 -4.59 -3.66 9.48
C TYR A 32 -4.95 -2.48 10.39
N ILE A 33 -3.97 -1.63 10.66
CA ILE A 33 -4.14 -0.47 11.51
C ILE A 33 -4.80 0.67 10.73
N GLU A 34 -4.29 0.92 9.51
CA GLU A 34 -4.78 2.02 8.68
C GLU A 34 -4.56 1.72 7.22
N ARG A 35 -5.52 2.13 6.39
CA ARG A 35 -5.37 2.03 4.94
C ARG A 35 -4.80 3.35 4.42
N LEU A 36 -3.73 3.25 3.63
CA LEU A 36 -2.97 4.41 3.16
C LEU A 36 -3.20 4.71 1.68
N GLY A 37 -3.86 3.82 0.95
CA GLY A 37 -4.09 4.02 -0.46
C GLY A 37 -4.42 2.70 -1.15
N PHE A 38 -4.29 2.71 -2.49
CA PHE A 38 -4.57 1.50 -3.27
C PHE A 38 -3.62 1.40 -4.46
N TYR A 39 -3.52 0.19 -4.99
CA TYR A 39 -2.80 -0.11 -6.22
C TYR A 39 -3.70 -0.96 -7.12
N ASN A 40 -3.97 -0.46 -8.32
CA ASN A 40 -4.80 -1.14 -9.31
C ASN A 40 -3.94 -1.46 -10.54
N PRO A 41 -3.33 -2.67 -10.60
CA PRO A 41 -2.41 -3.00 -11.70
C PRO A 41 -3.11 -3.14 -13.05
N LEU A 42 -4.42 -3.32 -13.06
CA LEU A 42 -5.21 -3.47 -14.28
C LEU A 42 -6.03 -2.21 -14.61
N ALA A 43 -5.62 -1.06 -14.08
CA ALA A 43 -6.33 0.19 -14.32
C ALA A 43 -6.39 0.53 -15.80
N ALA A 44 -7.58 0.92 -16.27
CA ALA A 44 -7.75 1.45 -17.60
C ALA A 44 -7.14 2.86 -17.67
N LYS A 45 -6.99 3.41 -18.89
CA LYS A 45 -6.37 4.73 -19.07
C LYS A 45 -7.01 5.85 -18.25
N HIS A 46 -8.31 5.75 -18.00
CA HIS A 46 -9.05 6.77 -17.25
C HIS A 46 -9.10 6.49 -15.74
N GLU A 47 -8.51 5.38 -15.29
CA GLU A 47 -8.51 5.00 -13.89
C GLU A 47 -7.14 5.27 -13.25
N GLU A 48 -7.14 5.50 -11.93
CA GLU A 48 -5.87 5.66 -11.23
C GLU A 48 -5.23 4.28 -10.99
N THR A 49 -3.94 4.18 -11.32
CA THR A 49 -3.17 2.96 -11.06
C THR A 49 -2.74 2.89 -9.60
N LEU A 50 -2.33 4.02 -9.05
CA LEU A 50 -1.83 4.09 -7.67
C LEU A 50 -2.31 5.38 -7.02
N ARG A 51 -2.82 5.25 -5.80
CA ARG A 51 -3.14 6.40 -4.96
C ARG A 51 -2.51 6.20 -3.59
N VAL A 52 -1.83 7.20 -3.10
CA VAL A 52 -1.17 7.15 -1.78
C VAL A 52 -1.53 8.41 -1.00
N ASP A 53 -1.96 8.23 0.23
CA ASP A 53 -2.12 9.34 1.17
C ASP A 53 -0.72 9.69 1.68
N ALA A 54 -0.10 10.68 1.05
CA ALA A 54 1.28 11.03 1.33
C ALA A 54 1.51 11.47 2.77
N GLU A 55 0.58 12.21 3.35
CA GLU A 55 0.70 12.67 4.74
C GLU A 55 0.72 11.50 5.71
N ARG A 56 -0.20 10.56 5.55
CA ARG A 56 -0.26 9.40 6.42
C ARG A 56 0.92 8.45 6.19
N MET A 57 1.34 8.30 4.94
CA MET A 57 2.53 7.52 4.63
C MET A 57 3.76 8.10 5.33
N LYS A 58 3.94 9.42 5.25
CA LYS A 58 5.04 10.10 5.95
C LYS A 58 4.95 9.90 7.45
N HIS A 59 3.75 9.99 8.00
CA HIS A 59 3.52 9.79 9.43
C HIS A 59 4.06 8.42 9.88
N TRP A 60 3.66 7.37 9.18
CA TRP A 60 4.09 6.02 9.52
C TRP A 60 5.59 5.81 9.31
N LEU A 61 6.13 6.32 8.20
CA LEU A 61 7.56 6.19 7.91
C LEU A 61 8.41 6.92 8.96
N SER A 62 7.99 8.13 9.37
CA SER A 62 8.74 8.88 10.37
C SER A 62 8.63 8.25 11.76
N ASN A 63 7.66 7.41 11.99
CA ASN A 63 7.52 6.66 13.24
C ASN A 63 8.14 5.26 13.16
N GLY A 64 8.95 5.00 12.15
CA GLY A 64 9.71 3.76 12.04
C GLY A 64 9.03 2.61 11.32
N ALA A 65 7.87 2.84 10.69
CA ALA A 65 7.24 1.80 9.90
C ALA A 65 8.11 1.45 8.69
N GLN A 66 8.17 0.17 8.36
CA GLN A 66 9.01 -0.31 7.26
C GLN A 66 8.15 -0.73 6.08
N PRO A 67 8.31 -0.07 4.92
CA PRO A 67 7.58 -0.49 3.71
C PRO A 67 8.17 -1.78 3.15
N SER A 68 7.30 -2.66 2.65
CA SER A 68 7.75 -3.87 1.98
C SER A 68 8.48 -3.52 0.70
N GLU A 69 9.25 -4.45 0.16
CA GLU A 69 9.96 -4.24 -1.11
C GLU A 69 9.00 -3.85 -2.23
N ARG A 70 7.84 -4.49 -2.28
CA ARG A 70 6.82 -4.19 -3.29
C ARG A 70 6.31 -2.76 -3.17
N VAL A 71 6.06 -2.31 -1.94
CA VAL A 71 5.60 -0.94 -1.70
C VAL A 71 6.70 0.05 -2.08
N GLN A 72 7.95 -0.21 -1.69
CA GLN A 72 9.08 0.64 -2.07
C GLN A 72 9.18 0.77 -3.58
N TYR A 73 9.07 -0.35 -4.29
CA TYR A 73 9.10 -0.37 -5.74
C TYR A 73 8.00 0.49 -6.35
N LEU A 74 6.77 0.35 -5.86
CA LEU A 74 5.64 1.12 -6.36
C LEU A 74 5.81 2.62 -6.13
N LEU A 75 6.29 3.01 -4.96
CA LEU A 75 6.51 4.42 -4.64
C LEU A 75 7.56 5.02 -5.58
N LYS A 76 8.62 4.28 -5.85
CA LYS A 76 9.69 4.71 -6.74
C LYS A 76 9.22 4.76 -8.20
N GLU A 77 8.53 3.72 -8.65
CA GLU A 77 8.04 3.58 -10.02
C GLU A 77 7.09 4.71 -10.39
N HIS A 78 6.20 5.07 -9.47
CA HIS A 78 5.21 6.12 -9.70
C HIS A 78 5.67 7.49 -9.21
N LYS A 79 6.93 7.62 -8.80
CA LYS A 79 7.56 8.88 -8.38
C LYS A 79 6.75 9.61 -7.30
N VAL A 80 6.30 8.85 -6.30
CA VAL A 80 5.56 9.43 -5.20
C VAL A 80 6.50 10.27 -4.33
N ALA A 81 6.18 11.54 -4.16
CA ALA A 81 6.96 12.44 -3.33
C ALA A 81 6.57 12.27 -1.85
N LEU A 82 7.52 11.87 -1.03
CA LEU A 82 7.32 11.69 0.41
C LEU A 82 8.27 12.55 1.23
#